data_2b6dda3e51ef2e47715a2989c07dcb4f
#
_entry.id   2b6dda3e51ef2e47715a2989c07dcb4f
#
_cell.length_a   1.000
_cell.length_b   1.000
_cell.length_c   1.000
_cell.angle_alpha   90.00
_cell.angle_beta   90.00
_cell.angle_gamma   90.00
#
_symmetry.space_group_name_H-M   'P 1'
#
loop_
_entity.id
_entity.type
_entity.pdbx_description
1 polymer ?
#
loop_
_entity_poly.entity_id
_entity_poly.type
_entity_poly.pdbx_seq_one_letter_code
_entity_poly.pdbx_strand_id
1 'polypeptide(L)'
;QLKKEQYYRSAKFIAENNKKIAVLEEQLKNADKENWALRTRLKGQRDIIISTNQLAELEIRRRDEADSLIVYTPIYQLIERILKQQGKQKLLTDANWKELEEAINEIYPGFTQSLFRLYHMNVHEYRVSLLIKINIQPSHIAILTNHSNESITATRRRLYFKVHGKKGRPHDWDEFIRSLGTIK
;
A
#
# COMPACT_ATOMS: atom_id res chain seq x y z
N GLN A 1 -0.97 13.08 1.72
CA GLN A 1 0.40 13.29 1.16
C GLN A 1 0.98 11.98 0.63
N LEU A 2 0.94 10.88 1.38
CA LEU A 2 1.46 9.54 1.02
C LEU A 2 0.72 8.89 -0.17
N LYS A 3 -0.61 9.07 -0.28
CA LYS A 3 -1.39 8.58 -1.43
C LYS A 3 -0.96 9.27 -2.73
N LYS A 4 -0.70 10.59 -2.67
CA LYS A 4 -0.15 11.35 -3.80
C LYS A 4 1.23 10.83 -4.23
N GLU A 5 2.07 10.46 -3.27
CA GLU A 5 3.43 9.99 -3.56
C GLU A 5 3.44 8.59 -4.20
N GLN A 6 2.58 7.67 -3.71
CA GLN A 6 2.40 6.35 -4.34
C GLN A 6 1.84 6.47 -5.75
N TYR A 7 0.82 7.31 -5.94
CA TYR A 7 0.27 7.58 -7.27
C TYR A 7 1.34 8.16 -8.21
N TYR A 8 2.15 9.10 -7.72
CA TYR A 8 3.24 9.69 -8.48
C TYR A 8 4.30 8.66 -8.89
N ARG A 9 4.67 7.74 -7.98
CA ARG A 9 5.63 6.65 -8.29
C ARG A 9 5.08 5.69 -9.35
N SER A 10 3.82 5.29 -9.21
CA SER A 10 3.17 4.42 -10.19
C SER A 10 3.02 5.11 -11.55
N ALA A 11 2.61 6.37 -11.57
CA ALA A 11 2.52 7.16 -12.79
C ALA A 11 3.90 7.33 -13.47
N LYS A 12 4.96 7.56 -12.67
CA LYS A 12 6.33 7.63 -13.18
C LYS A 12 6.78 6.29 -13.77
N PHE A 13 6.50 5.18 -13.09
CA PHE A 13 6.80 3.82 -13.59
C PHE A 13 6.11 3.55 -14.93
N ILE A 14 4.81 3.85 -15.02
CA ILE A 14 4.05 3.71 -16.26
C ILE A 14 4.63 4.59 -17.37
N ALA A 15 4.96 5.86 -17.07
CA ALA A 15 5.55 6.78 -18.04
C ALA A 15 6.92 6.30 -18.54
N GLU A 16 7.77 5.78 -17.65
CA GLU A 16 9.07 5.19 -18.02
C GLU A 16 8.90 3.93 -18.88
N ASN A 17 7.94 3.06 -18.55
CA ASN A 17 7.63 1.89 -19.34
C ASN A 17 7.05 2.25 -20.71
N ASN A 18 6.18 3.25 -20.80
CA ASN A 18 5.66 3.73 -22.08
C ASN A 18 6.76 4.29 -22.98
N LYS A 19 7.77 4.97 -22.42
CA LYS A 19 8.97 5.38 -23.17
C LYS A 19 9.75 4.17 -23.70
N LYS A 20 9.91 3.11 -22.87
CA LYS A 20 10.58 1.87 -23.31
C LYS A 20 9.79 1.15 -24.42
N ILE A 21 8.46 1.12 -24.31
CA ILE A 21 7.59 0.58 -25.35
C ILE A 21 7.81 1.34 -26.67
N ALA A 22 7.77 2.66 -26.65
CA ALA A 22 7.99 3.48 -27.85
C ALA A 22 9.36 3.21 -28.52
N VAL A 23 10.42 3.08 -27.69
CA VAL A 23 11.77 2.73 -28.20
C VAL A 23 11.77 1.34 -28.83
N LEU A 24 11.14 0.34 -28.17
CA LEU A 24 11.07 -1.02 -28.69
C LEU A 24 10.24 -1.12 -29.97
N GLU A 25 9.19 -0.31 -30.08
CA GLU A 25 8.36 -0.23 -31.30
C GLU A 25 9.15 0.36 -32.48
N GLU A 26 9.95 1.41 -32.21
CA GLU A 26 10.83 1.99 -33.24
C GLU A 26 11.93 1.00 -33.67
N GLN A 27 12.56 0.30 -32.71
CA GLN A 27 13.54 -0.77 -33.01
C GLN A 27 12.92 -1.91 -33.81
N LEU A 28 11.69 -2.29 -33.47
CA LEU A 28 10.94 -3.33 -34.18
C LEU A 28 10.65 -2.93 -35.64
N LYS A 29 10.28 -1.65 -35.86
CA LYS A 29 10.01 -1.09 -37.17
C LYS A 29 11.25 -1.05 -38.06
N ASN A 30 12.40 -0.74 -37.46
CA ASN A 30 13.68 -0.60 -38.16
C ASN A 30 14.48 -1.92 -38.27
N ALA A 31 14.02 -3.00 -37.60
CA ALA A 31 14.67 -4.30 -37.67
C ALA A 31 14.52 -4.90 -39.09
N ASP A 32 15.65 -5.22 -39.71
CA ASP A 32 15.67 -5.81 -41.05
C ASP A 32 14.83 -7.09 -41.18
N LYS A 33 14.24 -7.30 -42.35
CA LYS A 33 13.39 -8.46 -42.64
C LYS A 33 14.08 -9.80 -42.39
N GLU A 34 15.39 -9.84 -42.47
CA GLU A 34 16.21 -11.06 -42.26
C GLU A 34 16.45 -11.40 -40.79
N ASN A 35 16.16 -10.52 -39.86
CA ASN A 35 16.39 -10.77 -38.42
C ASN A 35 15.09 -11.11 -37.66
N TRP A 36 14.43 -12.16 -38.10
CA TRP A 36 13.18 -12.65 -37.50
C TRP A 36 13.32 -12.95 -35.99
N ALA A 37 14.45 -13.51 -35.57
CA ALA A 37 14.70 -13.80 -34.14
C ALA A 37 14.74 -12.53 -33.26
N LEU A 38 15.39 -11.47 -33.77
CA LEU A 38 15.42 -10.18 -33.06
C LEU A 38 14.02 -9.56 -32.97
N ARG A 39 13.26 -9.58 -34.03
CA ARG A 39 11.88 -9.09 -34.08
C ARG A 39 10.97 -9.82 -33.10
N THR A 40 11.06 -11.15 -33.05
CA THR A 40 10.28 -12.01 -32.16
C THR A 40 10.64 -11.68 -30.68
N ARG A 41 11.93 -11.51 -30.38
CA ARG A 41 12.40 -11.15 -29.05
C ARG A 41 11.91 -9.75 -28.63
N LEU A 42 12.04 -8.75 -29.49
CA LEU A 42 11.58 -7.39 -29.23
C LEU A 42 10.06 -7.33 -29.02
N LYS A 43 9.30 -8.07 -29.84
CA LYS A 43 7.85 -8.19 -29.66
C LYS A 43 7.50 -8.81 -28.30
N GLY A 44 8.16 -9.91 -27.93
CA GLY A 44 7.93 -10.53 -26.63
C GLY A 44 8.24 -9.60 -25.45
N GLN A 45 9.34 -8.84 -25.52
CA GLN A 45 9.68 -7.85 -24.50
C GLN A 45 8.64 -6.73 -24.40
N ARG A 46 8.19 -6.21 -25.53
CA ARG A 46 7.12 -5.20 -25.61
C ARG A 46 5.83 -5.73 -24.96
N ASP A 47 5.41 -6.93 -25.32
CA ASP A 47 4.15 -7.52 -24.83
C ASP A 47 4.19 -7.76 -23.31
N ILE A 48 5.35 -8.16 -22.76
CA ILE A 48 5.57 -8.27 -21.31
C ILE A 48 5.43 -6.90 -20.62
N ILE A 49 6.02 -5.84 -21.18
CA ILE A 49 5.94 -4.50 -20.62
C ILE A 49 4.49 -3.97 -20.63
N ILE A 50 3.77 -4.20 -21.74
CA ILE A 50 2.34 -3.83 -21.83
C ILE A 50 1.51 -4.54 -20.77
N SER A 51 1.67 -5.86 -20.62
CA SER A 51 0.97 -6.64 -19.60
C SER A 51 1.28 -6.16 -18.20
N THR A 52 2.55 -5.84 -17.92
CA THR A 52 2.97 -5.30 -16.61
C THR A 52 2.33 -3.95 -16.32
N ASN A 53 2.24 -3.06 -17.30
CA ASN A 53 1.56 -1.78 -17.15
C ASN A 53 0.07 -1.95 -16.87
N GLN A 54 -0.61 -2.83 -17.60
CA GLN A 54 -2.04 -3.13 -17.38
C GLN A 54 -2.30 -3.65 -15.97
N LEU A 55 -1.45 -4.55 -15.48
CA LEU A 55 -1.54 -5.05 -14.11
C LEU A 55 -1.34 -3.94 -13.07
N ALA A 56 -0.35 -3.07 -13.27
CA ALA A 56 -0.11 -1.92 -12.39
C ALA A 56 -1.30 -0.95 -12.36
N GLU A 57 -1.91 -0.67 -13.51
CA GLU A 57 -3.11 0.18 -13.58
C GLU A 57 -4.32 -0.43 -12.86
N LEU A 58 -4.54 -1.74 -13.03
CA LEU A 58 -5.60 -2.46 -12.32
C LEU A 58 -5.39 -2.44 -10.81
N GLU A 59 -4.16 -2.58 -10.37
CA GLU A 59 -3.81 -2.53 -8.94
C GLU A 59 -4.07 -1.14 -8.34
N ILE A 60 -3.73 -0.07 -9.07
CA ILE A 60 -4.03 1.31 -8.65
C ILE A 60 -5.55 1.49 -8.48
N ARG A 61 -6.34 1.07 -9.46
CA ARG A 61 -7.81 1.20 -9.41
C ARG A 61 -8.40 0.45 -8.22
N ARG A 62 -7.98 -0.80 -7.99
CA ARG A 62 -8.44 -1.61 -6.85
C ARG A 62 -8.14 -0.94 -5.50
N ARG A 63 -6.96 -0.33 -5.36
CA ARG A 63 -6.62 0.40 -4.15
C ARG A 63 -7.49 1.63 -3.95
N ASP A 64 -7.71 2.40 -5.01
CA ASP A 64 -8.55 3.59 -4.96
C ASP A 64 -10.01 3.25 -4.61
N GLU A 65 -10.53 2.16 -5.15
CA GLU A 65 -11.85 1.63 -4.81
C GLU A 65 -11.92 1.21 -3.34
N ALA A 66 -10.96 0.40 -2.87
CA ALA A 66 -10.89 -0.06 -1.49
C ALA A 66 -10.76 1.11 -0.50
N ASP A 67 -9.87 2.06 -0.77
CA ASP A 67 -9.70 3.28 0.03
C ASP A 67 -10.96 4.16 0.04
N SER A 68 -11.76 4.09 -1.02
CA SER A 68 -13.06 4.78 -1.07
C SER A 68 -14.13 4.07 -0.27
N LEU A 69 -14.11 2.74 -0.22
CA LEU A 69 -15.08 1.94 0.52
C LEU A 69 -14.87 1.99 2.03
N ILE A 70 -13.63 1.95 2.50
CA ILE A 70 -13.33 1.89 3.95
C ILE A 70 -13.90 3.09 4.71
N VAL A 71 -13.94 4.28 4.10
CA VAL A 71 -14.43 5.50 4.76
C VAL A 71 -15.93 5.46 5.07
N TYR A 72 -16.68 4.61 4.39
CA TYR A 72 -18.11 4.43 4.64
C TYR A 72 -18.42 3.39 5.71
N THR A 73 -17.41 2.66 6.21
CA THR A 73 -17.64 1.67 7.27
C THR A 73 -17.98 2.34 8.60
N PRO A 74 -18.88 1.73 9.42
CA PRO A 74 -19.24 2.28 10.73
C PRO A 74 -18.02 2.51 11.63
N ILE A 75 -17.05 1.60 11.59
CA ILE A 75 -15.84 1.69 12.41
C ILE A 75 -14.93 2.85 11.99
N TYR A 76 -14.78 3.11 10.69
CA TYR A 76 -14.01 4.27 10.22
C TYR A 76 -14.69 5.58 10.65
N GLN A 77 -16.00 5.68 10.53
CA GLN A 77 -16.78 6.83 10.97
C GLN A 77 -16.71 7.03 12.49
N LEU A 78 -16.63 5.94 13.27
CA LEU A 78 -16.39 6.01 14.70
C LEU A 78 -15.00 6.59 15.00
N ILE A 79 -13.97 6.11 14.32
CA ILE A 79 -12.59 6.62 14.42
C ILE A 79 -12.56 8.12 14.13
N GLU A 80 -13.16 8.55 13.03
CA GLU A 80 -13.26 9.97 12.67
C GLU A 80 -13.95 10.82 13.76
N ARG A 81 -15.03 10.31 14.35
CA ARG A 81 -15.72 10.98 15.44
C ARG A 81 -14.85 11.11 16.69
N ILE A 82 -14.12 10.06 17.05
CA ILE A 82 -13.18 10.07 18.18
C ILE A 82 -12.09 11.13 17.96
N LEU A 83 -11.53 11.18 16.75
CA LEU A 83 -10.47 12.14 16.41
C LEU A 83 -10.95 13.60 16.37
N LYS A 84 -12.22 13.83 16.06
CA LYS A 84 -12.82 15.18 16.06
C LYS A 84 -13.23 15.67 17.45
N GLN A 85 -13.40 14.77 18.41
CA GLN A 85 -13.79 15.14 19.79
C GLN A 85 -12.57 15.61 20.59
N GLN A 86 -12.31 16.92 20.60
CA GLN A 86 -11.29 17.52 21.44
C GLN A 86 -11.66 17.38 22.94
N GLY A 87 -10.80 16.75 23.72
CA GLY A 87 -10.84 16.83 25.18
C GLY A 87 -11.45 15.68 25.98
N LYS A 88 -12.07 14.68 25.36
CA LYS A 88 -12.42 13.41 26.01
C LYS A 88 -11.86 12.25 25.18
N GLN A 89 -10.71 11.77 25.59
CA GLN A 89 -10.05 10.63 24.93
C GLN A 89 -10.90 9.35 25.12
N LYS A 90 -11.78 9.10 24.17
CA LYS A 90 -12.48 7.82 24.08
C LYS A 90 -11.60 6.91 23.25
N LEU A 91 -10.93 5.97 23.88
CA LEU A 91 -10.13 4.97 23.20
C LEU A 91 -11.02 3.94 22.50
N LEU A 92 -10.50 3.33 21.45
CA LEU A 92 -11.14 2.18 20.82
C LEU A 92 -11.15 0.98 21.77
N THR A 93 -12.31 0.38 21.95
CA THR A 93 -12.48 -0.86 22.72
C THR A 93 -11.96 -2.07 21.93
N ASP A 94 -11.74 -3.19 22.59
CA ASP A 94 -11.35 -4.42 21.91
C ASP A 94 -12.38 -4.87 20.87
N ALA A 95 -13.67 -4.63 21.12
CA ALA A 95 -14.73 -4.87 20.12
C ALA A 95 -14.56 -3.98 18.88
N ASN A 96 -14.18 -2.71 19.06
CA ASN A 96 -13.92 -1.81 17.93
C ASN A 96 -12.68 -2.24 17.13
N TRP A 97 -11.64 -2.74 17.78
CA TRP A 97 -10.47 -3.27 17.10
C TRP A 97 -10.79 -4.51 16.26
N LYS A 98 -11.67 -5.39 16.77
CA LYS A 98 -12.15 -6.54 16.04
C LYS A 98 -13.00 -6.14 14.83
N GLU A 99 -13.91 -5.20 15.02
CA GLU A 99 -14.73 -4.64 13.92
C GLU A 99 -13.86 -4.00 12.83
N LEU A 100 -12.79 -3.29 13.22
CA LEU A 100 -11.82 -2.74 12.28
C LEU A 100 -11.09 -3.83 11.49
N GLU A 101 -10.66 -4.88 12.16
CA GLU A 101 -10.01 -6.02 11.52
C GLU A 101 -10.93 -6.71 10.50
N GLU A 102 -12.20 -6.92 10.87
CA GLU A 102 -13.22 -7.52 10.01
C GLU A 102 -13.47 -6.64 8.78
N ALA A 103 -13.66 -5.33 8.95
CA ALA A 103 -13.83 -4.38 7.84
C ALA A 103 -12.60 -4.34 6.91
N ILE A 104 -11.41 -4.38 7.47
CA ILE A 104 -10.16 -4.42 6.69
C ILE A 104 -10.09 -5.72 5.88
N ASN A 105 -10.42 -6.87 6.47
CA ASN A 105 -10.37 -8.16 5.77
C ASN A 105 -11.41 -8.28 4.65
N GLU A 106 -12.57 -7.64 4.82
CA GLU A 106 -13.59 -7.58 3.79
C GLU A 106 -13.15 -6.73 2.60
N ILE A 107 -12.59 -5.55 2.86
CA ILE A 107 -12.25 -4.54 1.83
C ILE A 107 -10.86 -4.80 1.21
N TYR A 108 -9.92 -5.33 2.00
CA TYR A 108 -8.55 -5.68 1.58
C TYR A 108 -8.29 -7.18 1.80
N PRO A 109 -8.85 -8.07 0.95
CA PRO A 109 -8.74 -9.51 1.15
C PRO A 109 -7.28 -9.98 1.29
N GLY A 110 -7.05 -10.81 2.31
CA GLY A 110 -5.73 -11.39 2.56
C GLY A 110 -4.72 -10.46 3.26
N PHE A 111 -5.10 -9.24 3.62
CA PHE A 111 -4.20 -8.30 4.28
C PHE A 111 -3.68 -8.83 5.61
N THR A 112 -4.57 -9.19 6.54
CA THR A 112 -4.15 -9.66 7.87
C THR A 112 -3.38 -10.98 7.79
N GLN A 113 -3.75 -11.89 6.89
CA GLN A 113 -2.98 -13.12 6.65
C GLN A 113 -1.56 -12.82 6.17
N SER A 114 -1.41 -11.88 5.24
CA SER A 114 -0.11 -11.45 4.75
C SER A 114 0.70 -10.80 5.86
N LEU A 115 0.06 -9.95 6.67
CA LEU A 115 0.70 -9.28 7.81
C LEU A 115 1.24 -10.27 8.85
N PHE A 116 0.46 -11.29 9.23
CA PHE A 116 0.87 -12.33 10.17
C PHE A 116 2.02 -13.22 9.65
N ARG A 117 2.11 -13.41 8.34
CA ARG A 117 3.21 -14.18 7.72
C ARG A 117 4.55 -13.44 7.74
N LEU A 118 4.54 -12.10 7.82
CA LEU A 118 5.76 -11.31 7.79
C LEU A 118 6.56 -11.42 9.08
N TYR A 119 5.86 -11.29 10.20
CA TYR A 119 6.48 -11.21 11.51
C TYR A 119 5.43 -11.39 12.61
N HIS A 120 5.83 -12.04 13.73
CA HIS A 120 4.97 -12.17 14.89
C HIS A 120 4.88 -10.84 15.65
N MET A 121 3.84 -10.06 15.36
CA MET A 121 3.60 -8.72 15.93
C MET A 121 2.93 -8.81 17.30
N ASN A 122 3.33 -7.92 18.20
CA ASN A 122 2.54 -7.69 19.41
C ASN A 122 1.28 -6.87 19.07
N VAL A 123 0.36 -6.78 20.05
CA VAL A 123 -0.94 -6.10 19.87
C VAL A 123 -0.79 -4.64 19.41
N HIS A 124 0.18 -3.92 19.98
CA HIS A 124 0.43 -2.52 19.60
C HIS A 124 0.95 -2.41 18.15
N GLU A 125 1.93 -3.21 17.78
CA GLU A 125 2.48 -3.25 16.41
C GLU A 125 1.41 -3.60 15.38
N TYR A 126 0.53 -4.54 15.72
CA TYR A 126 -0.60 -4.94 14.91
C TYR A 126 -1.61 -3.81 14.73
N ARG A 127 -2.07 -3.19 15.82
CA ARG A 127 -3.01 -2.07 15.80
C ARG A 127 -2.48 -0.87 15.01
N VAL A 128 -1.19 -0.55 15.15
CA VAL A 128 -0.52 0.49 14.35
C VAL A 128 -0.59 0.15 12.86
N SER A 129 -0.34 -1.12 12.48
CA SER A 129 -0.37 -1.57 11.09
C SER A 129 -1.78 -1.54 10.49
N LEU A 130 -2.83 -1.90 11.26
CA LEU A 130 -4.22 -1.76 10.83
C LEU A 130 -4.58 -0.31 10.51
N LEU A 131 -4.24 0.63 11.40
CA LEU A 131 -4.54 2.05 11.21
C LEU A 131 -3.76 2.67 10.03
N ILE A 132 -2.51 2.23 9.80
CA ILE A 132 -1.75 2.63 8.61
C ILE A 132 -2.44 2.12 7.34
N LYS A 133 -2.95 0.89 7.33
CA LYS A 133 -3.64 0.30 6.17
C LYS A 133 -4.81 1.16 5.70
N ILE A 134 -5.60 1.67 6.62
CA ILE A 134 -6.75 2.55 6.34
C ILE A 134 -6.38 4.04 6.27
N ASN A 135 -5.11 4.34 6.10
CA ASN A 135 -4.59 5.69 5.85
C ASN A 135 -4.76 6.71 7.00
N ILE A 136 -4.82 6.25 8.25
CA ILE A 136 -4.84 7.13 9.41
C ILE A 136 -3.45 7.79 9.58
N GLN A 137 -3.44 9.10 9.84
CA GLN A 137 -2.22 9.88 10.04
C GLN A 137 -1.46 9.43 11.31
N PRO A 138 -0.11 9.45 11.32
CA PRO A 138 0.67 9.01 12.48
C PRO A 138 0.33 9.70 13.81
N SER A 139 0.02 11.00 13.78
CA SER A 139 -0.43 11.75 14.95
C SER A 139 -1.77 11.25 15.48
N HIS A 140 -2.67 10.86 14.60
CA HIS A 140 -3.96 10.26 14.95
C HIS A 140 -3.80 8.82 15.47
N ILE A 141 -2.86 8.05 14.89
CA ILE A 141 -2.51 6.71 15.40
C ILE A 141 -2.02 6.83 16.86
N ALA A 142 -1.19 7.82 17.16
CA ALA A 142 -0.73 8.09 18.52
C ALA A 142 -1.91 8.30 19.50
N ILE A 143 -2.89 9.10 19.10
CA ILE A 143 -4.11 9.36 19.89
C ILE A 143 -4.91 8.05 20.10
N LEU A 144 -5.21 7.33 19.02
CA LEU A 144 -6.06 6.13 19.03
C LEU A 144 -5.45 4.96 19.81
N THR A 145 -4.12 4.88 19.84
CA THR A 145 -3.38 3.84 20.55
C THR A 145 -2.89 4.26 21.93
N ASN A 146 -3.16 5.50 22.35
CA ASN A 146 -2.69 6.10 23.60
C ASN A 146 -1.16 6.05 23.76
N HIS A 147 -0.44 6.46 22.71
CA HIS A 147 1.02 6.52 22.68
C HIS A 147 1.50 7.89 22.18
N SER A 148 2.77 8.21 22.39
CA SER A 148 3.37 9.42 21.84
C SER A 148 3.68 9.28 20.33
N ASN A 149 3.81 10.41 19.63
CA ASN A 149 4.23 10.45 18.23
C ASN A 149 5.61 9.81 18.02
N GLU A 150 6.51 9.99 18.97
CA GLU A 150 7.86 9.40 18.97
C GLU A 150 7.76 7.87 19.07
N SER A 151 6.88 7.35 19.93
CA SER A 151 6.63 5.92 20.08
C SER A 151 6.11 5.29 18.77
N ILE A 152 5.14 5.95 18.12
CA ILE A 152 4.63 5.50 16.82
C ILE A 152 5.73 5.52 15.76
N THR A 153 6.53 6.57 15.73
CA THR A 153 7.68 6.71 14.81
C THR A 153 8.70 5.59 15.02
N ALA A 154 9.04 5.31 16.28
CA ALA A 154 9.97 4.25 16.66
C ALA A 154 9.42 2.86 16.28
N THR A 155 8.13 2.63 16.54
CA THR A 155 7.46 1.36 16.19
C THR A 155 7.51 1.11 14.68
N ARG A 156 7.21 2.10 13.85
CA ARG A 156 7.24 1.98 12.38
C ARG A 156 8.64 1.68 11.84
N ARG A 157 9.68 2.35 12.38
CA ARG A 157 11.09 2.06 12.03
C ARG A 157 11.51 0.65 12.43
N ARG A 158 11.12 0.23 13.64
CA ARG A 158 11.44 -1.10 14.16
C ARG A 158 10.76 -2.20 13.34
N LEU A 159 9.50 -2.04 12.98
CA LEU A 159 8.76 -2.97 12.14
C LEU A 159 9.40 -3.11 10.75
N TYR A 160 9.75 -1.99 10.14
CA TYR A 160 10.46 -2.02 8.85
C TYR A 160 11.78 -2.79 8.94
N PHE A 161 12.57 -2.52 9.99
CA PHE A 161 13.83 -3.24 10.22
C PHE A 161 13.62 -4.74 10.44
N LYS A 162 12.62 -5.13 11.23
CA LYS A 162 12.32 -6.54 11.51
C LYS A 162 11.92 -7.33 10.27
N VAL A 163 11.18 -6.72 9.37
CA VAL A 163 10.69 -7.38 8.15
C VAL A 163 11.73 -7.37 7.03
N HIS A 164 12.48 -6.28 6.87
CA HIS A 164 13.39 -6.09 5.74
C HIS A 164 14.87 -6.27 6.07
N GLY A 165 15.23 -6.43 7.34
CA GLY A 165 16.61 -6.59 7.78
C GLY A 165 17.50 -5.36 7.61
N LYS A 166 16.93 -4.21 7.22
CA LYS A 166 17.65 -2.95 6.97
C LYS A 166 16.94 -1.76 7.60
N LYS A 167 17.73 -0.72 7.95
CA LYS A 167 17.17 0.54 8.46
C LYS A 167 16.35 1.23 7.38
N GLY A 168 15.20 1.78 7.75
CA GLY A 168 14.32 2.55 6.88
C GLY A 168 13.73 3.74 7.62
N ARG A 169 13.10 4.64 6.86
CA ARG A 169 12.31 5.73 7.42
C ARG A 169 10.95 5.20 7.89
N PRO A 170 10.25 5.86 8.83
CA PRO A 170 8.92 5.44 9.26
C PRO A 170 7.93 5.27 8.09
N HIS A 171 7.99 6.18 7.14
CA HIS A 171 7.16 6.21 5.96
C HIS A 171 7.39 4.99 5.01
N ASP A 172 8.59 4.39 5.01
CA ASP A 172 8.85 3.19 4.21
C ASP A 172 8.02 1.99 4.72
N TRP A 173 7.74 1.94 6.04
CA TRP A 173 6.79 1.00 6.62
C TRP A 173 5.35 1.27 6.17
N ASP A 174 4.94 2.53 6.15
CA ASP A 174 3.57 2.90 5.75
C ASP A 174 3.30 2.52 4.29
N GLU A 175 4.26 2.80 3.40
CA GLU A 175 4.15 2.40 1.99
C GLU A 175 4.06 0.89 1.84
N PHE A 176 4.91 0.16 2.55
CA PHE A 176 4.91 -1.29 2.53
C PHE A 176 3.56 -1.86 3.01
N ILE A 177 3.03 -1.39 4.15
CA ILE A 177 1.74 -1.85 4.69
C ILE A 177 0.59 -1.55 3.73
N ARG A 178 0.59 -0.38 3.11
CA ARG A 178 -0.46 -0.03 2.14
C ARG A 178 -0.41 -0.89 0.89
N SER A 179 0.77 -1.34 0.48
CA SER A 179 0.93 -2.25 -0.66
C SER A 179 0.52 -3.69 -0.34
N LEU A 180 0.49 -4.08 0.92
CA LEU A 180 0.20 -5.46 1.35
C LEU A 180 -1.28 -5.82 1.10
N GLY A 181 -1.55 -7.05 0.70
CA GLY A 181 -2.92 -7.57 0.52
C GLY A 181 -3.61 -7.18 -0.80
N THR A 182 -2.89 -6.61 -1.76
CA THR A 182 -3.44 -6.22 -3.08
C THR A 182 -3.10 -7.19 -4.21
N ILE A 183 -2.41 -8.29 -3.90
CA ILE A 183 -2.00 -9.28 -4.90
C ILE A 183 -2.67 -10.63 -4.58
N LYS A 184 -3.63 -10.98 -5.41
CA LYS A 184 -3.92 -12.36 -5.80
C LYS A 184 -4.04 -12.41 -7.30
#